data_d5b629f19ea24f69dca697b0859be956
#
_entry.id   d5b629f19ea24f69dca697b0859be956
#
_cell.length_a   1.000
_cell.length_b   1.000
_cell.length_c   1.000
_cell.angle_alpha   90.00
_cell.angle_beta   90.00
_cell.angle_gamma   90.00
#
_symmetry.space_group_name_H-M   'P 1'
#
loop_
_entity.id
_entity.type
_entity.pdbx_description
1 polymer ?
#
loop_
_entity_poly.entity_id
_entity_poly.type
_entity_poly.pdbx_seq_one_letter_code
_entity_poly.pdbx_strand_id
1 'polypeptide(L)'
;MSKRFVFILFISCTFSQSVIDTLSVTIYPEYYYQGVMVEYKFDTDSSNQYKFRLPTEVDSVLYLVSNNDELFEQVLKVENQSVVSVEKDGEHKIYLFLNRYNQVPGPRNFSYQFESLSDISTLMMAFQLPFASQEFIASVNDINLEEIKDQNGLNFLQGLIDNYQSNKPINLSLSYFNPHGLTSIQYSANISTDNSVPSNSMITSREKFINYPFLTWEPMLIFLILTLILVFLYEISNRRKNN
;
A
#
# COMPACT_ATOMS: atom_id res chain seq x y z
N MET A 1 -21.53 29.91 -63.09
CA MET A 1 -21.73 28.72 -62.19
C MET A 1 -20.50 28.55 -61.31
N SER A 2 -20.55 29.06 -60.09
CA SER A 2 -19.44 28.99 -59.11
C SER A 2 -19.57 27.69 -58.31
N LYS A 3 -18.60 26.78 -58.45
CA LYS A 3 -18.51 25.56 -57.62
C LYS A 3 -17.91 25.92 -56.27
N ARG A 4 -18.73 26.01 -55.23
CA ARG A 4 -18.27 26.15 -53.86
C ARG A 4 -17.73 24.78 -53.40
N PHE A 5 -16.41 24.70 -53.25
CA PHE A 5 -15.73 23.58 -52.54
C PHE A 5 -15.96 23.76 -51.04
N VAL A 6 -16.77 22.92 -50.44
CA VAL A 6 -16.90 22.82 -48.99
C VAL A 6 -15.76 21.91 -48.49
N PHE A 7 -14.75 22.53 -47.87
CA PHE A 7 -13.66 21.82 -47.21
C PHE A 7 -14.15 21.42 -45.80
N ILE A 8 -14.58 20.18 -45.63
CA ILE A 8 -14.90 19.62 -44.32
C ILE A 8 -13.60 19.27 -43.64
N LEU A 9 -13.18 20.15 -42.70
CA LEU A 9 -12.03 19.89 -41.83
C LEU A 9 -12.46 18.86 -40.78
N PHE A 10 -12.10 17.60 -40.98
CA PHE A 10 -12.19 16.58 -39.92
C PHE A 10 -11.14 16.92 -38.86
N ILE A 11 -11.54 17.60 -37.80
CA ILE A 11 -10.75 17.70 -36.56
C ILE A 11 -10.89 16.36 -35.88
N SER A 12 -9.96 15.45 -36.14
CA SER A 12 -9.76 14.26 -35.30
C SER A 12 -9.23 14.74 -33.96
N CYS A 13 -10.12 14.87 -32.99
CA CYS A 13 -9.71 14.96 -31.58
C CYS A 13 -9.06 13.63 -31.22
N THR A 14 -7.76 13.55 -31.33
CA THR A 14 -7.00 12.48 -30.70
C THR A 14 -7.10 12.72 -29.19
N PHE A 15 -8.01 12.01 -28.52
CA PHE A 15 -7.97 11.89 -27.08
C PHE A 15 -6.64 11.18 -26.76
N SER A 16 -5.70 11.91 -26.20
CA SER A 16 -4.50 11.32 -25.63
C SER A 16 -4.97 10.43 -24.48
N GLN A 17 -4.94 9.14 -24.70
CA GLN A 17 -5.24 8.16 -23.66
C GLN A 17 -4.03 8.17 -22.71
N SER A 18 -4.29 8.40 -21.43
CA SER A 18 -3.22 8.37 -20.42
C SER A 18 -2.70 6.94 -20.26
N VAL A 19 -1.39 6.79 -20.41
CA VAL A 19 -0.71 5.50 -20.25
C VAL A 19 0.09 5.55 -18.95
N ILE A 20 -0.05 4.53 -18.12
CA ILE A 20 0.78 4.33 -16.94
C ILE A 20 2.02 3.55 -17.37
N ASP A 21 3.21 4.07 -17.10
CA ASP A 21 4.44 3.37 -17.47
C ASP A 21 4.59 2.04 -16.73
N THR A 22 4.50 2.09 -15.41
CA THR A 22 4.59 0.89 -14.57
C THR A 22 3.56 0.95 -13.45
N LEU A 23 2.75 -0.10 -13.35
CA LEU A 23 1.87 -0.32 -12.22
C LEU A 23 2.23 -1.62 -11.52
N SER A 24 2.48 -1.56 -10.23
CA SER A 24 2.62 -2.74 -9.38
C SER A 24 1.32 -2.98 -8.61
N VAL A 25 0.79 -4.20 -8.71
CA VAL A 25 -0.36 -4.69 -7.93
C VAL A 25 0.15 -5.82 -7.06
N THR A 26 0.28 -5.57 -5.76
CA THR A 26 0.79 -6.54 -4.80
C THR A 26 -0.30 -6.96 -3.82
N ILE A 27 -0.46 -8.26 -3.66
CA ILE A 27 -1.44 -8.87 -2.76
C ILE A 27 -0.71 -9.39 -1.53
N TYR A 28 -1.13 -8.92 -0.36
CA TYR A 28 -0.59 -9.28 0.95
C TYR A 28 -1.65 -10.05 1.77
N PRO A 29 -1.72 -11.38 1.68
CA PRO A 29 -2.66 -12.15 2.47
C PRO A 29 -2.14 -12.29 3.90
N GLU A 30 -2.94 -11.91 4.88
CA GLU A 30 -2.64 -11.99 6.31
C GLU A 30 -1.22 -11.53 6.70
N TYR A 31 -0.73 -10.44 6.08
CA TYR A 31 0.59 -9.89 6.43
C TYR A 31 0.50 -9.00 7.68
N TYR A 32 -0.07 -7.79 7.58
CA TYR A 32 -0.36 -6.90 8.71
C TYR A 32 -1.80 -7.02 9.18
N TYR A 33 -2.70 -7.26 8.25
CA TYR A 33 -4.15 -7.24 8.41
C TYR A 33 -4.68 -8.66 8.42
N GLN A 34 -5.67 -8.91 9.26
CA GLN A 34 -6.36 -10.21 9.35
C GLN A 34 -7.36 -10.36 8.17
N GLY A 35 -6.82 -10.43 6.98
CA GLY A 35 -7.54 -10.46 5.71
C GLY A 35 -6.56 -10.33 4.57
N VAL A 36 -7.03 -9.80 3.44
CA VAL A 36 -6.18 -9.54 2.28
C VAL A 36 -6.06 -8.05 2.05
N MET A 37 -4.83 -7.56 1.98
CA MET A 37 -4.52 -6.20 1.56
C MET A 37 -3.99 -6.24 0.13
N VAL A 38 -4.52 -5.37 -0.73
CA VAL A 38 -4.03 -5.16 -2.09
C VAL A 38 -3.45 -3.78 -2.21
N GLU A 39 -2.21 -3.69 -2.65
CA GLU A 39 -1.48 -2.44 -2.88
C GLU A 39 -1.38 -2.18 -4.38
N TYR A 40 -1.78 -0.98 -4.81
CA TYR A 40 -1.44 -0.42 -6.11
C TYR A 40 -0.33 0.61 -5.91
N LYS A 41 0.76 0.43 -6.62
CA LYS A 41 1.89 1.36 -6.58
C LYS A 41 2.25 1.77 -8.02
N PHE A 42 2.28 3.08 -8.28
CA PHE A 42 2.58 3.64 -9.60
C PHE A 42 3.03 5.09 -9.48
N ASP A 43 3.75 5.56 -10.49
CA ASP A 43 4.14 6.95 -10.63
C ASP A 43 3.26 7.63 -11.68
N THR A 44 2.99 8.90 -11.48
CA THR A 44 2.26 9.72 -12.45
C THR A 44 2.98 11.04 -12.71
N ASP A 45 2.74 11.58 -13.89
CA ASP A 45 2.99 12.99 -14.19
C ASP A 45 1.69 13.80 -14.06
N SER A 46 1.81 15.10 -13.80
CA SER A 46 0.69 16.01 -13.54
C SER A 46 -0.24 16.27 -14.73
N SER A 47 0.07 15.71 -15.90
CA SER A 47 -0.66 16.00 -17.16
C SER A 47 -1.84 15.06 -17.42
N ASN A 48 -1.93 13.94 -16.69
CA ASN A 48 -2.82 12.84 -16.99
C ASN A 48 -3.76 12.50 -15.84
N GLN A 49 -4.92 11.95 -16.18
CA GLN A 49 -5.87 11.37 -15.24
C GLN A 49 -5.85 9.86 -15.41
N TYR A 50 -5.59 9.14 -14.32
CA TYR A 50 -5.58 7.68 -14.32
C TYR A 50 -6.78 7.15 -13.57
N LYS A 51 -7.41 6.12 -14.12
CA LYS A 51 -8.65 5.56 -13.57
C LYS A 51 -8.54 4.05 -13.37
N PHE A 52 -9.00 3.61 -12.21
CA PHE A 52 -9.06 2.20 -11.83
C PHE A 52 -10.48 1.82 -11.40
N ARG A 53 -10.87 0.61 -11.69
CA ARG A 53 -12.07 0.02 -11.11
C ARG A 53 -11.71 -0.69 -9.81
N LEU A 54 -12.35 -0.29 -8.72
CA LEU A 54 -12.20 -0.97 -7.44
C LEU A 54 -13.28 -2.06 -7.28
N PRO A 55 -13.00 -3.12 -6.53
CA PRO A 55 -14.01 -4.12 -6.18
C PRO A 55 -15.14 -3.48 -5.37
N THR A 56 -16.33 -4.06 -5.45
CA THR A 56 -17.52 -3.54 -4.76
C THR A 56 -17.46 -3.80 -3.24
N GLU A 57 -16.72 -4.80 -2.81
CA GLU A 57 -16.61 -5.23 -1.41
C GLU A 57 -15.21 -4.87 -0.87
N VAL A 58 -15.04 -3.62 -0.47
CA VAL A 58 -13.81 -3.13 0.17
C VAL A 58 -14.16 -2.71 1.59
N ASP A 59 -13.46 -3.27 2.59
CA ASP A 59 -13.64 -2.90 4.00
C ASP A 59 -13.18 -1.46 4.25
N SER A 60 -12.02 -1.10 3.68
CA SER A 60 -11.47 0.26 3.75
C SER A 60 -10.43 0.50 2.65
N VAL A 61 -10.19 1.77 2.36
CA VAL A 61 -9.20 2.22 1.38
C VAL A 61 -8.30 3.26 2.05
N LEU A 62 -6.99 3.09 1.90
CA LEU A 62 -5.99 4.11 2.26
C LEU A 62 -5.27 4.54 0.99
N TYR A 63 -5.26 5.84 0.73
CA TYR A 63 -4.57 6.42 -0.43
C TYR A 63 -3.48 7.37 0.04
N LEU A 64 -2.26 7.11 -0.38
CA LEU A 64 -1.07 7.89 -0.07
C LEU A 64 -0.44 8.43 -1.37
N VAL A 65 0.03 9.65 -1.31
CA VAL A 65 0.84 10.27 -2.37
C VAL A 65 2.16 10.70 -1.77
N SER A 66 3.26 10.31 -2.41
CA SER A 66 4.60 10.80 -2.06
C SER A 66 5.02 11.87 -3.06
N ASN A 67 5.42 13.02 -2.54
CA ASN A 67 6.05 14.08 -3.32
C ASN A 67 7.25 14.60 -2.54
N ASN A 68 8.45 14.58 -3.14
CA ASN A 68 9.71 14.99 -2.50
C ASN A 68 9.97 14.28 -1.15
N ASP A 69 9.82 12.95 -1.10
CA ASP A 69 10.02 12.09 0.08
C ASP A 69 9.02 12.32 1.25
N GLU A 70 8.05 13.19 1.10
CA GLU A 70 6.97 13.36 2.05
C GLU A 70 5.74 12.55 1.62
N LEU A 71 5.18 11.78 2.56
CA LEU A 71 3.97 10.96 2.36
C LEU A 71 2.75 11.72 2.87
N PHE A 72 1.77 11.91 2.01
CA PHE A 72 0.50 12.57 2.34
C PHE A 72 -0.66 11.61 2.15
N GLU A 73 -1.49 11.47 3.18
CA GLU A 73 -2.79 10.83 3.03
C GLU A 73 -3.72 11.73 2.21
N GLN A 74 -4.38 11.14 1.22
CA GLN A 74 -5.28 11.83 0.32
C GLN A 74 -6.65 11.17 0.33
N VAL A 75 -7.67 11.97 0.05
CA VAL A 75 -9.02 11.45 -0.19
C VAL A 75 -9.10 10.94 -1.62
N LEU A 76 -9.42 9.68 -1.77
CA LEU A 76 -9.61 9.08 -3.08
C LEU A 76 -10.93 9.57 -3.69
N LYS A 77 -10.83 10.13 -4.89
CA LYS A 77 -12.01 10.58 -5.64
C LYS A 77 -12.69 9.39 -6.28
N VAL A 78 -13.85 9.02 -5.78
CA VAL A 78 -14.64 7.90 -6.27
C VAL A 78 -15.70 8.42 -7.26
N GLU A 79 -15.63 7.94 -8.49
CA GLU A 79 -16.64 8.16 -9.52
C GLU A 79 -17.53 6.91 -9.64
N ASN A 80 -18.85 7.08 -9.72
CA ASN A 80 -19.80 5.99 -9.95
C ASN A 80 -19.60 4.75 -9.04
N GLN A 81 -19.39 4.97 -7.74
CA GLN A 81 -19.28 3.94 -6.69
C GLN A 81 -18.08 2.99 -6.77
N SER A 82 -17.44 2.81 -7.90
CA SER A 82 -16.35 1.84 -8.05
C SER A 82 -15.18 2.32 -8.91
N VAL A 83 -15.27 3.48 -9.52
CA VAL A 83 -14.18 4.05 -10.33
C VAL A 83 -13.47 5.13 -9.53
N VAL A 84 -12.18 4.99 -9.37
CA VAL A 84 -11.34 6.00 -8.74
C VAL A 84 -10.49 6.68 -9.77
N SER A 85 -10.29 7.98 -9.61
CA SER A 85 -9.42 8.76 -10.47
C SER A 85 -8.29 9.42 -9.68
N VAL A 86 -7.10 9.40 -10.26
CA VAL A 86 -5.88 9.98 -9.74
C VAL A 86 -5.39 11.05 -10.71
N GLU A 87 -5.21 12.27 -10.23
CA GLU A 87 -4.89 13.45 -11.06
C GLU A 87 -3.62 14.18 -10.58
N LYS A 88 -2.96 13.68 -9.53
CA LYS A 88 -1.79 14.34 -8.93
C LYS A 88 -0.50 13.80 -9.51
N ASP A 89 0.56 14.59 -9.40
CA ASP A 89 1.92 14.22 -9.71
C ASP A 89 2.58 13.52 -8.52
N GLY A 90 3.41 12.51 -8.80
CA GLY A 90 4.18 11.79 -7.78
C GLY A 90 3.98 10.28 -7.74
N GLU A 91 4.57 9.66 -6.73
CA GLU A 91 4.38 8.23 -6.44
C GLU A 91 3.08 8.04 -5.66
N HIS A 92 2.24 7.16 -6.17
CA HIS A 92 0.93 6.84 -5.60
C HIS A 92 0.91 5.44 -5.02
N LYS A 93 0.29 5.31 -3.83
CA LYS A 93 0.02 4.03 -3.18
C LYS A 93 -1.44 3.97 -2.75
N ILE A 94 -2.17 3.01 -3.28
CA ILE A 94 -3.56 2.76 -2.90
C ILE A 94 -3.60 1.39 -2.22
N TYR A 95 -4.01 1.35 -0.97
CA TYR A 95 -4.20 0.12 -0.20
C TYR A 95 -5.68 -0.18 -0.07
N LEU A 96 -6.07 -1.35 -0.52
CA LEU A 96 -7.43 -1.88 -0.38
C LEU A 96 -7.40 -2.98 0.67
N PHE A 97 -8.26 -2.88 1.68
CA PHE A 97 -8.41 -3.90 2.71
C PHE A 97 -9.67 -4.71 2.42
N LEU A 98 -9.49 -6.00 2.23
CA LEU A 98 -10.50 -6.93 1.71
C LEU A 98 -10.54 -8.21 2.56
N ASN A 99 -11.67 -8.93 2.50
CA ASN A 99 -11.81 -10.29 3.04
C ASN A 99 -11.23 -10.47 4.44
N ARG A 100 -11.89 -9.91 5.45
CA ARG A 100 -11.49 -10.13 6.84
C ARG A 100 -11.68 -11.59 7.25
N TYR A 101 -10.59 -12.24 7.66
CA TYR A 101 -10.59 -13.60 8.15
C TYR A 101 -10.76 -13.66 9.67
N ASN A 102 -11.30 -14.78 10.16
CA ASN A 102 -11.31 -15.06 11.59
C ASN A 102 -9.90 -15.50 12.05
N GLN A 103 -9.53 -15.16 13.29
CA GLN A 103 -8.27 -15.56 13.91
C GLN A 103 -8.30 -17.03 14.39
N VAL A 104 -8.62 -17.94 13.46
CA VAL A 104 -8.64 -19.37 13.71
C VAL A 104 -7.87 -20.09 12.61
N PRO A 105 -7.22 -21.22 12.93
CA PRO A 105 -6.60 -22.06 11.91
C PRO A 105 -7.62 -22.47 10.85
N GLY A 106 -7.19 -22.53 9.59
CA GLY A 106 -8.07 -22.98 8.53
C GLY A 106 -7.64 -22.61 7.13
N PRO A 107 -8.38 -23.10 6.13
CA PRO A 107 -8.15 -22.74 4.74
C PRO A 107 -8.53 -21.28 4.47
N ARG A 108 -7.79 -20.67 3.58
CA ARG A 108 -8.00 -19.32 3.06
C ARG A 108 -8.16 -19.37 1.56
N ASN A 109 -9.19 -18.72 1.05
CA ASN A 109 -9.42 -18.56 -0.38
C ASN A 109 -9.72 -17.10 -0.66
N PHE A 110 -9.15 -16.57 -1.71
CA PHE A 110 -9.37 -15.22 -2.16
C PHE A 110 -9.40 -15.17 -3.69
N SER A 111 -10.35 -14.41 -4.22
CA SER A 111 -10.43 -14.11 -5.65
C SER A 111 -10.54 -12.61 -5.81
N TYR A 112 -9.82 -12.08 -6.76
CA TYR A 112 -9.76 -10.66 -7.04
C TYR A 112 -9.78 -10.41 -8.55
N GLN A 113 -10.52 -9.39 -8.98
CA GLN A 113 -10.52 -8.95 -10.36
C GLN A 113 -9.89 -7.57 -10.43
N PHE A 114 -8.74 -7.50 -11.08
CA PHE A 114 -8.10 -6.24 -11.41
C PHE A 114 -8.62 -5.72 -12.73
N GLU A 115 -8.94 -4.42 -12.80
CA GLU A 115 -9.30 -3.72 -14.03
C GLU A 115 -8.83 -2.27 -13.97
N SER A 116 -7.98 -1.88 -14.92
CA SER A 116 -7.62 -0.48 -15.18
C SER A 116 -8.42 0.07 -16.35
N LEU A 117 -8.88 1.30 -16.22
CA LEU A 117 -9.51 2.06 -17.32
C LEU A 117 -8.47 2.89 -18.09
N SER A 118 -7.21 2.85 -17.67
CA SER A 118 -6.05 3.41 -18.36
C SER A 118 -5.17 2.28 -18.87
N ASP A 119 -4.50 2.50 -20.00
CA ASP A 119 -3.50 1.57 -20.52
C ASP A 119 -2.27 1.55 -19.62
N ILE A 120 -1.56 0.42 -19.53
CA ILE A 120 -0.38 0.27 -18.69
C ILE A 120 0.71 -0.38 -19.54
N SER A 121 1.89 0.25 -19.61
CA SER A 121 3.01 -0.32 -20.39
C SER A 121 3.54 -1.58 -19.75
N THR A 122 3.76 -1.56 -18.43
CA THR A 122 4.22 -2.74 -17.66
C THR A 122 3.37 -2.87 -16.40
N LEU A 123 2.61 -3.96 -16.35
CA LEU A 123 1.82 -4.32 -15.17
C LEU A 123 2.50 -5.48 -14.45
N MET A 124 2.96 -5.22 -13.22
CA MET A 124 3.55 -6.21 -12.33
C MET A 124 2.50 -6.70 -11.35
N MET A 125 2.31 -8.01 -11.26
CA MET A 125 1.42 -8.64 -10.29
C MET A 125 2.20 -9.53 -9.36
N ALA A 126 2.04 -9.33 -8.03
CA ALA A 126 2.79 -10.06 -7.04
C ALA A 126 1.90 -10.54 -5.89
N PHE A 127 2.22 -11.71 -5.34
CA PHE A 127 1.60 -12.27 -4.15
C PHE A 127 2.69 -12.49 -3.09
N GLN A 128 2.56 -11.85 -1.96
CA GLN A 128 3.43 -12.12 -0.84
C GLN A 128 3.04 -13.47 -0.20
N LEU A 129 4.04 -14.34 0.02
CA LEU A 129 3.80 -15.62 0.69
C LEU A 129 3.72 -15.39 2.22
N PRO A 130 2.60 -15.70 2.87
CA PRO A 130 2.50 -15.58 4.33
C PRO A 130 3.48 -16.52 5.04
N PHE A 131 4.15 -16.05 6.09
CA PHE A 131 5.21 -16.80 6.77
C PHE A 131 4.79 -18.14 7.36
N ALA A 132 3.54 -18.24 7.82
CA ALA A 132 3.02 -19.44 8.45
C ALA A 132 2.15 -20.28 7.51
N SER A 133 2.04 -19.91 6.23
CA SER A 133 1.17 -20.60 5.30
C SER A 133 1.72 -21.95 4.86
N GLN A 134 0.81 -22.88 4.62
CA GLN A 134 1.07 -24.16 3.99
C GLN A 134 0.28 -24.25 2.70
N GLU A 135 0.79 -24.97 1.71
CA GLU A 135 0.12 -25.25 0.44
C GLU A 135 -0.34 -23.98 -0.29
N PHE A 136 0.54 -22.95 -0.32
CA PHE A 136 0.22 -21.68 -0.98
C PHE A 136 0.19 -21.85 -2.49
N ILE A 137 -0.97 -21.56 -3.09
CA ILE A 137 -1.21 -21.59 -4.53
C ILE A 137 -1.76 -20.24 -4.93
N ALA A 138 -1.11 -19.58 -5.89
CA ALA A 138 -1.63 -18.39 -6.52
C ALA A 138 -1.67 -18.56 -8.04
N SER A 139 -2.63 -17.91 -8.67
CA SER A 139 -2.75 -17.89 -10.13
C SER A 139 -3.24 -16.54 -10.62
N VAL A 140 -2.76 -16.17 -11.78
CA VAL A 140 -3.22 -15.04 -12.58
C VAL A 140 -3.52 -15.58 -13.97
N ASN A 141 -4.61 -15.15 -14.59
CA ASN A 141 -4.98 -15.62 -15.93
C ASN A 141 -3.79 -15.57 -16.90
N ASP A 142 -3.45 -16.71 -17.50
CA ASP A 142 -2.48 -16.89 -18.57
C ASP A 142 -1.05 -16.34 -18.27
N ILE A 143 -0.69 -16.15 -16.99
CA ILE A 143 0.58 -15.61 -16.57
C ILE A 143 1.32 -16.64 -15.72
N ASN A 144 2.57 -16.92 -16.09
CA ASN A 144 3.46 -17.68 -15.25
C ASN A 144 3.98 -16.81 -14.11
N LEU A 145 3.83 -17.32 -12.89
CA LEU A 145 4.37 -16.67 -11.69
C LEU A 145 5.73 -17.28 -11.36
N GLU A 146 6.69 -16.43 -11.09
CA GLU A 146 8.04 -16.81 -10.66
C GLU A 146 8.23 -16.45 -9.19
N GLU A 147 8.91 -17.32 -8.45
CA GLU A 147 9.26 -17.04 -7.06
C GLU A 147 10.44 -16.08 -7.02
N ILE A 148 10.26 -14.97 -6.32
CA ILE A 148 11.29 -13.97 -6.07
C ILE A 148 11.42 -13.68 -4.59
N LYS A 149 12.57 -13.14 -4.20
CA LYS A 149 12.83 -12.68 -2.83
C LYS A 149 13.13 -11.19 -2.84
N ASP A 150 12.46 -10.44 -1.99
CA ASP A 150 12.73 -9.02 -1.86
C ASP A 150 14.01 -8.75 -1.03
N GLN A 151 14.38 -7.47 -0.92
CA GLN A 151 15.56 -7.05 -0.16
C GLN A 151 15.45 -7.35 1.35
N ASN A 152 14.24 -7.49 1.87
CA ASN A 152 13.95 -7.82 3.28
C ASN A 152 13.86 -9.33 3.52
N GLY A 153 14.03 -10.13 2.47
CA GLY A 153 13.97 -11.58 2.53
C GLY A 153 12.55 -12.15 2.48
N LEU A 154 11.53 -11.35 2.16
CA LEU A 154 10.17 -11.80 1.92
C LEU A 154 10.06 -12.52 0.58
N ASN A 155 9.36 -13.64 0.56
CA ASN A 155 9.12 -14.40 -0.66
C ASN A 155 7.82 -13.90 -1.34
N PHE A 156 7.90 -13.74 -2.67
CA PHE A 156 6.77 -13.38 -3.51
C PHE A 156 6.67 -14.34 -4.70
N LEU A 157 5.44 -14.54 -5.19
CA LEU A 157 5.20 -15.04 -6.54
C LEU A 157 4.86 -13.84 -7.41
N GLN A 158 5.62 -13.62 -8.48
CA GLN A 158 5.49 -12.44 -9.34
C GLN A 158 5.33 -12.81 -10.80
N GLY A 159 4.49 -12.08 -11.50
CA GLY A 159 4.33 -12.14 -12.95
C GLY A 159 4.27 -10.75 -13.57
N LEU A 160 4.66 -10.65 -14.84
CA LEU A 160 4.68 -9.42 -15.63
C LEU A 160 3.74 -9.53 -16.82
N ILE A 161 3.08 -8.43 -17.13
CA ILE A 161 2.23 -8.27 -18.30
C ILE A 161 2.68 -7.00 -19.03
N ASP A 162 3.17 -7.17 -20.24
CA ASP A 162 3.53 -6.04 -21.08
C ASP A 162 2.32 -5.56 -21.89
N ASN A 163 2.21 -4.24 -22.02
CA ASN A 163 1.17 -3.58 -22.82
C ASN A 163 -0.27 -3.99 -22.43
N TYR A 164 -0.57 -3.89 -21.14
CA TYR A 164 -1.94 -4.10 -20.67
C TYR A 164 -2.88 -3.06 -21.28
N GLN A 165 -3.96 -3.53 -21.89
CA GLN A 165 -4.98 -2.68 -22.51
C GLN A 165 -6.08 -2.37 -21.50
N SER A 166 -6.52 -1.12 -21.46
CA SER A 166 -7.62 -0.67 -20.61
C SER A 166 -8.89 -1.48 -20.81
N ASN A 167 -9.71 -1.58 -19.76
CA ASN A 167 -10.96 -2.35 -19.71
C ASN A 167 -10.81 -3.87 -19.93
N LYS A 168 -9.62 -4.42 -19.78
CA LYS A 168 -9.40 -5.86 -19.85
C LYS A 168 -9.26 -6.43 -18.44
N PRO A 169 -10.29 -7.11 -17.89
CA PRO A 169 -10.22 -7.65 -16.55
C PRO A 169 -9.21 -8.79 -16.45
N ILE A 170 -8.43 -8.80 -15.36
CA ILE A 170 -7.52 -9.88 -15.00
C ILE A 170 -8.01 -10.48 -13.70
N ASN A 171 -8.25 -11.80 -13.71
CA ASN A 171 -8.66 -12.53 -12.52
C ASN A 171 -7.42 -13.09 -11.81
N LEU A 172 -7.33 -12.80 -10.52
CA LEU A 172 -6.33 -13.32 -9.62
C LEU A 172 -7.01 -14.21 -8.60
N SER A 173 -6.36 -15.29 -8.23
CA SER A 173 -6.84 -16.14 -7.14
C SER A 173 -5.68 -16.65 -6.31
N LEU A 174 -5.92 -16.85 -5.03
CA LEU A 174 -4.99 -17.52 -4.14
C LEU A 174 -5.74 -18.45 -3.19
N SER A 175 -5.05 -19.50 -2.78
CA SER A 175 -5.50 -20.40 -1.72
C SER A 175 -4.31 -20.88 -0.90
N TYR A 176 -4.50 -21.04 0.39
CA TYR A 176 -3.50 -21.58 1.31
C TYR A 176 -4.17 -22.06 2.59
N PHE A 177 -3.44 -22.79 3.39
CA PHE A 177 -3.84 -23.15 4.75
C PHE A 177 -3.03 -22.33 5.75
N ASN A 178 -3.72 -21.64 6.68
CA ASN A 178 -3.09 -20.95 7.81
C ASN A 178 -3.25 -21.81 9.08
N PRO A 179 -2.19 -22.52 9.54
CA PRO A 179 -2.28 -23.44 10.67
C PRO A 179 -2.40 -22.77 12.04
N HIS A 180 -2.12 -21.47 12.12
CA HIS A 180 -2.08 -20.73 13.38
C HIS A 180 -3.19 -19.68 13.51
N GLY A 181 -3.85 -19.31 12.41
CA GLY A 181 -4.83 -18.23 12.39
C GLY A 181 -4.21 -16.85 12.71
N LEU A 182 -2.89 -16.70 12.57
CA LEU A 182 -2.14 -15.47 12.85
C LEU A 182 -1.73 -14.78 11.56
N THR A 183 -1.54 -13.47 11.63
CA THR A 183 -0.87 -12.75 10.55
C THR A 183 0.63 -13.07 10.52
N SER A 184 1.31 -12.80 9.40
CA SER A 184 2.75 -13.02 9.25
C SER A 184 3.55 -12.28 10.31
N ILE A 185 3.16 -11.05 10.64
CA ILE A 185 3.82 -10.25 11.69
C ILE A 185 3.61 -10.84 13.08
N GLN A 186 2.38 -11.27 13.41
CA GLN A 186 2.09 -11.92 14.70
C GLN A 186 2.87 -13.23 14.86
N TYR A 187 2.93 -14.05 13.80
CA TYR A 187 3.67 -15.29 13.78
C TYR A 187 5.17 -15.07 14.00
N SER A 188 5.78 -14.13 13.29
CA SER A 188 7.19 -13.78 13.45
C SER A 188 7.52 -13.27 14.86
N ALA A 189 6.64 -12.48 15.45
CA ALA A 189 6.81 -12.00 16.81
C ALA A 189 6.80 -13.15 17.84
N ASN A 190 5.93 -14.16 17.65
CA ASN A 190 5.86 -15.33 18.53
C ASN A 190 7.12 -16.19 18.44
N ILE A 191 7.65 -16.48 17.25
CA ILE A 191 8.89 -17.24 17.07
C ILE A 191 10.09 -16.53 17.72
N SER A 192 10.17 -15.21 17.58
CA SER A 192 11.26 -14.43 18.17
C SER A 192 11.24 -14.47 19.71
N THR A 193 10.10 -14.73 20.31
CA THR A 193 9.93 -14.83 21.77
C THR A 193 10.33 -16.23 22.29
N ASP A 194 10.09 -17.28 21.51
CA ASP A 194 10.42 -18.66 21.89
C ASP A 194 11.93 -18.98 21.88
N ASN A 195 12.73 -18.22 21.14
CA ASN A 195 14.20 -18.37 21.09
C ASN A 195 14.94 -17.67 22.22
N SER A 196 14.27 -16.97 23.12
CA SER A 196 14.84 -16.45 24.35
C SER A 196 14.76 -17.53 25.45
N VAL A 197 15.93 -18.00 25.92
CA VAL A 197 16.19 -18.97 27.01
C VAL A 197 15.10 -18.95 28.09
N PRO A 198 14.61 -20.11 28.57
CA PRO A 198 13.56 -20.19 29.58
C PRO A 198 14.06 -19.67 30.92
N SER A 199 13.82 -18.44 31.25
CA SER A 199 13.81 -17.97 32.61
C SER A 199 12.39 -18.11 33.17
N ASN A 200 12.20 -19.01 34.13
CA ASN A 200 10.99 -19.17 34.93
C ASN A 200 10.58 -17.79 35.53
N SER A 201 9.66 -17.11 34.91
CA SER A 201 8.91 -16.04 35.54
C SER A 201 7.50 -15.99 34.97
N MET A 202 6.53 -16.08 35.89
CA MET A 202 5.10 -15.93 35.62
C MET A 202 4.84 -14.74 34.64
N ILE A 203 4.28 -15.07 33.49
CA ILE A 203 3.90 -14.07 32.49
C ILE A 203 2.59 -13.45 32.96
N THR A 204 2.69 -12.33 33.67
CA THR A 204 1.64 -11.33 33.65
C THR A 204 1.64 -10.70 32.25
N SER A 205 0.52 -10.80 31.55
CA SER A 205 0.28 -10.16 30.26
C SER A 205 0.50 -8.64 30.38
N ARG A 206 1.73 -8.18 30.09
CA ARG A 206 1.98 -6.78 29.86
C ARG A 206 1.60 -6.51 28.41
N GLU A 207 0.53 -5.75 28.20
CA GLU A 207 0.28 -5.08 26.95
C GLU A 207 1.56 -4.35 26.52
N LYS A 208 2.18 -4.81 25.42
CA LYS A 208 3.29 -4.08 24.82
C LYS A 208 2.73 -2.81 24.23
N PHE A 209 2.88 -1.71 24.95
CA PHE A 209 2.69 -0.39 24.38
C PHE A 209 3.60 -0.25 23.17
N ILE A 210 3.04 0.13 22.03
CA ILE A 210 3.80 0.51 20.84
C ILE A 210 4.67 1.70 21.26
N ASN A 211 5.99 1.49 21.35
CA ASN A 211 6.92 2.58 21.63
C ASN A 211 6.96 3.50 20.40
N TYR A 212 6.19 4.56 20.46
CA TYR A 212 6.35 5.67 19.51
C TYR A 212 7.73 6.29 19.75
N PRO A 213 8.60 6.41 18.73
CA PRO A 213 9.97 6.93 18.89
C PRO A 213 10.02 8.36 19.46
N PHE A 214 8.91 9.09 19.46
CA PHE A 214 8.77 10.42 20.04
C PHE A 214 8.34 10.43 21.53
N LEU A 215 8.00 9.28 22.11
CA LEU A 215 7.61 9.14 23.52
C LEU A 215 8.70 8.51 24.40
N THR A 216 9.92 8.37 23.89
CA THR A 216 11.08 8.06 24.74
C THR A 216 11.37 9.26 25.63
N TRP A 217 11.74 9.02 26.87
CA TRP A 217 12.03 10.08 27.86
C TRP A 217 13.16 11.02 27.43
N GLU A 218 14.03 10.60 26.51
CA GLU A 218 15.17 11.38 26.00
C GLU A 218 14.77 12.67 25.26
N PRO A 219 13.84 12.68 24.27
CA PRO A 219 13.36 13.92 23.67
C PRO A 219 12.65 14.83 24.64
N MET A 220 11.90 14.28 25.61
CA MET A 220 11.25 15.06 26.66
C MET A 220 12.29 15.76 27.56
N LEU A 221 13.39 15.09 27.89
CA LEU A 221 14.47 15.64 28.69
C LEU A 221 15.21 16.75 27.95
N ILE A 222 15.47 16.56 26.65
CA ILE A 222 16.08 17.60 25.80
C ILE A 222 15.19 18.84 25.73
N PHE A 223 13.88 18.65 25.54
CA PHE A 223 12.91 19.76 25.51
C PHE A 223 12.86 20.50 26.84
N LEU A 224 12.92 19.79 27.97
CA LEU A 224 12.92 20.38 29.32
C LEU A 224 14.20 21.18 29.57
N ILE A 225 15.36 20.68 29.15
CA ILE A 225 16.64 21.41 29.26
C ILE A 225 16.59 22.69 28.42
N LEU A 226 16.06 22.61 27.20
CA LEU A 226 16.00 23.74 26.27
C LEU A 226 15.06 24.84 26.79
N THR A 227 13.94 24.48 27.41
CA THR A 227 13.02 25.42 28.06
C THR A 227 13.65 26.08 29.28
N LEU A 228 14.40 25.35 30.11
CA LEU A 228 15.13 25.91 31.24
C LEU A 228 16.21 26.93 30.81
N ILE A 229 16.94 26.62 29.73
CA ILE A 229 17.95 27.56 29.16
C ILE A 229 17.26 28.84 28.68
N LEU A 230 16.12 28.73 27.98
CA LEU A 230 15.37 29.91 27.51
C LEU A 230 14.86 30.78 28.67
N VAL A 231 14.32 30.17 29.73
CA VAL A 231 13.88 30.90 30.93
C VAL A 231 15.04 31.60 31.58
N PHE A 232 16.20 30.95 31.73
CA PHE A 232 17.40 31.51 32.31
C PHE A 232 17.94 32.70 31.49
N LEU A 233 18.01 32.58 30.19
CA LEU A 233 18.40 33.67 29.29
C LEU A 233 17.43 34.86 29.35
N TYR A 234 16.12 34.59 29.46
CA TYR A 234 15.11 35.62 29.62
C TYR A 234 15.32 36.39 30.95
N GLU A 235 15.58 35.68 32.03
CA GLU A 235 15.80 36.29 33.36
C GLU A 235 17.05 37.15 33.41
N ILE A 236 18.16 36.69 32.78
CA ILE A 236 19.39 37.51 32.64
C ILE A 236 19.14 38.77 31.80
N SER A 237 18.42 38.64 30.69
CA SER A 237 18.08 39.75 29.83
C SER A 237 17.21 40.80 30.55
N ASN A 238 16.26 40.33 31.36
CA ASN A 238 15.39 41.23 32.14
C ASN A 238 16.12 41.95 33.27
N ARG A 239 17.06 41.29 33.93
CA ARG A 239 17.93 41.93 34.95
C ARG A 239 18.86 43.00 34.37
N ARG A 240 19.33 42.82 33.12
CA ARG A 240 20.16 43.82 32.43
C ARG A 240 19.41 45.08 32.00
N LYS A 241 18.07 44.97 31.84
CA LYS A 241 17.22 46.14 31.47
C LYS A 241 16.81 46.97 32.68
N ASN A 242 16.90 46.40 33.90
CA ASN A 242 16.47 47.05 35.14
C ASN A 242 17.64 47.59 35.97
N ASN A 243 18.89 47.50 35.49
CA ASN A 243 20.10 48.20 35.98
C ASN A 243 20.58 49.18 34.90
#